data_e0e325b7fd8d47406ee5e1481069f480
#
_entry.id   e0e325b7fd8d47406ee5e1481069f480
#
_cell.length_a   1.000
_cell.length_b   1.000
_cell.length_c   1.000
_cell.angle_alpha   90.00
_cell.angle_beta   90.00
_cell.angle_gamma   90.00
#
_symmetry.space_group_name_H-M   'P 1'
#
loop_
_entity.id
_entity.type
_entity.pdbx_description
1 polymer ?
#
loop_
_entity_poly.entity_id
_entity_poly.type
_entity_poly.pdbx_seq_one_letter_code
_entity_poly.pdbx_strand_id
1 'polypeptide(L)'
;MNAPSELRDGTLTPSAMLALLAAAPHRLLFFAGASGVLLSMAWWAAWLVGVRWSALALPPPPVPAGWAHAIGMQYQVLGLFIFGFLLTVFPRWMDQPAFGRRHYVPVAGAIFAGYLLTLASLLGFPLLLHAGLVLTLLGWTVGCLLLLRVLWRDGGSQYHALSIWAALALGGVGLAMFARYLHSGDARLAFGAIKIGTFGFLLPVYATVAHRMVPFFAQAAIPGHAMYRPGWILASFWVLVLAHLMGELAHAYAWLWPVDLALTVLTGYWWWRWQPLRTRGIRLLWVLHLAFAWLPLAFALYALQGAIYATTGVFELGRAPVHALTVGYFGSMLVAMVTRVTQGHSGRPLEMGRVAWACFLGVQAVSVLRIAAELLPDSPAWMALAAVGWLLAFLPWVLRSLGIYLSPRADGKPG
;
A
#
# COMPACT_ATOMS: atom_id res chain seq x y z
N MET A 1 35.08 16.60 15.50
CA MET A 1 33.67 16.99 15.76
C MET A 1 33.15 16.03 16.81
N ASN A 2 32.97 16.50 18.03
CA ASN A 2 32.58 15.71 19.21
C ASN A 2 31.17 15.14 18.99
N ALA A 3 31.01 13.83 19.19
CA ALA A 3 29.69 13.23 19.31
C ALA A 3 29.01 13.81 20.55
N PRO A 4 27.78 14.34 20.46
CA PRO A 4 27.09 14.85 21.62
C PRO A 4 26.74 13.71 22.57
N SER A 5 26.68 14.01 23.86
CA SER A 5 26.21 13.21 24.98
C SER A 5 24.72 12.79 24.81
N GLU A 6 24.42 11.95 23.82
CA GLU A 6 23.03 11.59 23.42
C GLU A 6 22.49 10.36 24.15
N LEU A 7 23.28 9.78 25.06
CA LEU A 7 22.86 8.65 25.88
C LEU A 7 22.63 9.11 27.33
N ARG A 8 21.38 9.16 27.76
CA ARG A 8 21.02 9.11 29.18
C ARG A 8 20.67 7.66 29.50
N ASP A 9 21.37 7.05 30.42
CA ASP A 9 21.11 5.70 30.95
C ASP A 9 20.99 4.59 29.86
N GLY A 10 21.81 4.65 28.82
CA GLY A 10 21.76 3.68 27.72
C GLY A 10 20.58 3.82 26.75
N THR A 11 19.71 4.80 26.96
CA THR A 11 18.57 5.09 26.09
C THR A 11 18.78 6.38 25.29
N LEU A 12 18.36 6.38 24.03
CA LEU A 12 18.39 7.58 23.18
C LEU A 12 17.43 8.64 23.73
N THR A 13 17.88 9.91 23.74
CA THR A 13 16.99 11.02 24.06
C THR A 13 15.88 11.18 23.02
N PRO A 14 14.71 11.75 23.37
CA PRO A 14 13.64 12.01 22.39
C PRO A 14 14.10 12.84 21.18
N SER A 15 14.99 13.79 21.38
CA SER A 15 15.58 14.59 20.30
C SER A 15 16.46 13.75 19.36
N ALA A 16 17.24 12.81 19.89
CA ALA A 16 18.05 11.89 19.11
C ALA A 16 17.15 10.90 18.32
N MET A 17 16.06 10.41 18.91
CA MET A 17 15.08 9.57 18.22
C MET A 17 14.42 10.31 17.04
N LEU A 18 14.00 11.56 17.24
CA LEU A 18 13.44 12.41 16.17
C LEU A 18 14.48 12.69 15.08
N ALA A 19 15.74 12.95 15.46
CA ALA A 19 16.82 13.13 14.49
C ALA A 19 17.08 11.88 13.66
N LEU A 20 16.98 10.69 14.27
CA LEU A 20 17.09 9.40 13.59
C LEU A 20 15.92 9.14 12.64
N LEU A 21 14.69 9.41 13.06
CA LEU A 21 13.51 9.29 12.19
C LEU A 21 13.64 10.21 10.97
N ALA A 22 14.09 11.44 11.18
CA ALA A 22 14.29 12.41 10.13
C ALA A 22 15.63 12.26 9.38
N ALA A 23 16.34 11.13 9.50
CA ALA A 23 17.59 10.90 8.79
C ALA A 23 17.38 10.54 7.31
N ALA A 24 16.28 9.88 6.97
CA ALA A 24 15.96 9.47 5.60
C ALA A 24 14.45 9.44 5.35
N PRO A 25 13.99 9.68 4.08
CA PRO A 25 12.56 9.70 3.75
C PRO A 25 11.83 8.41 4.15
N HIS A 26 12.38 7.25 3.76
CA HIS A 26 11.77 5.95 4.08
C HIS A 26 11.65 5.71 5.58
N ARG A 27 12.60 6.20 6.38
CA ARG A 27 12.61 5.98 7.82
C ARG A 27 11.41 6.66 8.49
N LEU A 28 11.22 7.94 8.18
CA LEU A 28 10.14 8.77 8.74
C LEU A 28 8.77 8.32 8.25
N LEU A 29 8.63 8.16 6.93
CA LEU A 29 7.35 7.82 6.30
C LEU A 29 6.94 6.37 6.55
N PHE A 30 7.88 5.42 6.63
CA PHE A 30 7.56 4.04 7.00
C PHE A 30 7.19 3.91 8.48
N PHE A 31 7.82 4.71 9.36
CA PHE A 31 7.40 4.78 10.76
C PHE A 31 5.94 5.23 10.87
N ALA A 32 5.58 6.33 10.20
CA ALA A 32 4.22 6.85 10.17
C ALA A 32 3.24 5.85 9.53
N GLY A 33 3.61 5.24 8.40
CA GLY A 33 2.80 4.23 7.71
C GLY A 33 2.58 2.98 8.56
N ALA A 34 3.63 2.46 9.21
CA ALA A 34 3.53 1.28 10.08
C ALA A 34 2.63 1.55 11.30
N SER A 35 2.74 2.72 11.92
CA SER A 35 1.81 3.15 12.98
C SER A 35 0.37 3.23 12.44
N GLY A 36 0.20 3.78 11.23
CA GLY A 36 -1.10 3.89 10.55
C GLY A 36 -1.75 2.54 10.28
N VAL A 37 -0.98 1.51 9.94
CA VAL A 37 -1.50 0.14 9.71
C VAL A 37 -2.24 -0.37 10.96
N LEU A 38 -1.63 -0.25 12.13
CA LEU A 38 -2.27 -0.72 13.38
C LEU A 38 -3.44 0.14 13.78
N LEU A 39 -3.28 1.47 13.76
CA LEU A 39 -4.32 2.40 14.19
C LEU A 39 -5.58 2.31 13.32
N SER A 40 -5.43 2.28 11.98
CA SER A 40 -6.55 2.13 11.06
C SER A 40 -7.29 0.80 11.24
N MET A 41 -6.54 -0.29 11.37
CA MET A 41 -7.15 -1.61 11.50
C MET A 41 -7.70 -1.84 12.90
N ALA A 42 -7.13 -1.22 13.95
CA ALA A 42 -7.72 -1.23 15.29
C ALA A 42 -9.11 -0.57 15.29
N TRP A 43 -9.21 0.63 14.68
CA TRP A 43 -10.51 1.28 14.51
C TRP A 43 -11.49 0.42 13.70
N TRP A 44 -11.04 -0.12 12.56
CA TRP A 44 -11.89 -0.92 11.68
C TRP A 44 -12.37 -2.22 12.34
N ALA A 45 -11.48 -2.94 13.03
CA ALA A 45 -11.83 -4.13 13.78
C ALA A 45 -12.82 -3.82 14.91
N ALA A 46 -12.57 -2.75 15.67
CA ALA A 46 -13.46 -2.30 16.74
C ALA A 46 -14.85 -1.93 16.19
N TRP A 47 -14.91 -1.23 15.04
CA TRP A 47 -16.16 -0.92 14.35
C TRP A 47 -16.93 -2.18 13.97
N LEU A 48 -16.30 -3.14 13.31
CA LEU A 48 -16.94 -4.38 12.88
C LEU A 48 -17.42 -5.24 14.07
N VAL A 49 -16.61 -5.33 15.13
CA VAL A 49 -16.97 -6.02 16.38
C VAL A 49 -18.17 -5.33 17.03
N GLY A 50 -18.16 -4.00 17.09
CA GLY A 50 -19.28 -3.20 17.62
C GLY A 50 -20.58 -3.42 16.85
N VAL A 51 -20.51 -3.38 15.51
CA VAL A 51 -21.68 -3.60 14.64
C VAL A 51 -22.23 -5.02 14.78
N ARG A 52 -21.36 -6.05 14.87
CA ARG A 52 -21.81 -7.45 14.89
C ARG A 52 -22.29 -7.92 16.25
N TRP A 53 -21.63 -7.52 17.32
CA TRP A 53 -21.90 -8.04 18.67
C TRP A 53 -22.32 -6.98 19.68
N SER A 54 -22.42 -5.71 19.27
CA SER A 54 -22.69 -4.57 20.17
C SER A 54 -21.74 -4.47 21.38
N ALA A 55 -20.55 -5.11 21.25
CA ALA A 55 -19.57 -5.17 22.33
C ALA A 55 -18.80 -3.86 22.54
N LEU A 56 -18.75 -3.01 21.51
CA LEU A 56 -18.06 -1.73 21.53
C LEU A 56 -18.98 -0.66 20.91
N ALA A 57 -19.23 0.41 21.65
CA ALA A 57 -19.97 1.56 21.17
C ALA A 57 -19.00 2.62 20.63
N LEU A 58 -18.71 2.60 19.33
CA LEU A 58 -17.99 3.67 18.67
C LEU A 58 -18.98 4.74 18.16
N PRO A 59 -18.57 6.02 18.17
CA PRO A 59 -19.39 7.08 17.58
C PRO A 59 -19.59 6.81 16.07
N PRO A 60 -20.75 7.20 15.50
CA PRO A 60 -20.99 7.07 14.09
C PRO A 60 -19.96 7.92 13.29
N PRO A 61 -19.28 7.34 12.31
CA PRO A 61 -18.33 8.09 11.50
C PRO A 61 -19.04 9.11 10.60
N PRO A 62 -18.40 10.24 10.26
CA PRO A 62 -19.00 11.31 9.45
C PRO A 62 -19.29 10.92 7.99
N VAL A 63 -18.76 9.79 7.56
CA VAL A 63 -18.99 9.17 6.24
C VAL A 63 -19.16 7.66 6.41
N PRO A 64 -19.74 6.93 5.45
CA PRO A 64 -19.89 5.48 5.56
C PRO A 64 -18.58 4.81 5.97
N ALA A 65 -18.61 3.99 7.03
CA ALA A 65 -17.41 3.41 7.66
C ALA A 65 -16.50 2.66 6.68
N GLY A 66 -17.09 1.92 5.71
CA GLY A 66 -16.34 1.23 4.67
C GLY A 66 -15.61 2.19 3.71
N TRP A 67 -16.18 3.38 3.46
CA TRP A 67 -15.52 4.41 2.65
C TRP A 67 -14.38 5.07 3.42
N ALA A 68 -14.60 5.39 4.71
CA ALA A 68 -13.56 5.90 5.59
C ALA A 68 -12.37 4.93 5.66
N HIS A 69 -12.65 3.62 5.85
CA HIS A 69 -11.64 2.57 5.83
C HIS A 69 -10.88 2.54 4.49
N ALA A 70 -11.57 2.53 3.36
CA ALA A 70 -10.95 2.47 2.04
C ALA A 70 -10.05 3.69 1.78
N ILE A 71 -10.55 4.92 2.00
CA ILE A 71 -9.80 6.16 1.77
C ILE A 71 -8.59 6.26 2.71
N GLY A 72 -8.76 5.97 4.00
CA GLY A 72 -7.67 5.98 4.98
C GLY A 72 -6.57 5.00 4.61
N MET A 73 -6.91 3.76 4.25
CA MET A 73 -5.92 2.76 3.84
C MET A 73 -5.24 3.11 2.53
N GLN A 74 -5.99 3.51 1.50
CA GLN A 74 -5.44 3.75 0.17
C GLN A 74 -4.53 4.97 0.13
N TYR A 75 -5.00 6.11 0.62
CA TYR A 75 -4.33 7.38 0.39
C TYR A 75 -3.43 7.83 1.54
N GLN A 76 -3.79 7.49 2.78
CA GLN A 76 -3.05 7.95 3.95
C GLN A 76 -2.05 6.89 4.42
N VAL A 77 -2.49 5.67 4.72
CA VAL A 77 -1.59 4.63 5.25
C VAL A 77 -0.63 4.09 4.18
N LEU A 78 -1.16 3.56 3.06
CA LEU A 78 -0.31 3.04 1.98
C LEU A 78 0.42 4.16 1.25
N GLY A 79 -0.19 5.35 1.15
CA GLY A 79 0.45 6.55 0.62
C GLY A 79 1.75 6.92 1.34
N LEU A 80 1.78 6.80 2.67
CA LEU A 80 3.01 7.04 3.46
C LEU A 80 4.14 6.07 3.07
N PHE A 81 3.87 4.78 2.94
CA PHE A 81 4.88 3.83 2.48
C PHE A 81 5.34 4.12 1.05
N ILE A 82 4.41 4.44 0.16
CA ILE A 82 4.71 4.75 -1.24
C ILE A 82 5.59 5.98 -1.34
N PHE A 83 5.22 7.11 -0.72
CA PHE A 83 6.07 8.30 -0.72
C PHE A 83 7.41 8.08 -0.02
N GLY A 84 7.44 7.32 1.08
CA GLY A 84 8.67 6.97 1.77
C GLY A 84 9.65 6.20 0.88
N PHE A 85 9.13 5.24 0.12
CA PHE A 85 9.91 4.51 -0.86
C PHE A 85 10.35 5.41 -2.03
N LEU A 86 9.43 6.11 -2.66
CA LEU A 86 9.71 6.88 -3.88
C LEU A 86 10.64 8.07 -3.64
N LEU A 87 10.47 8.81 -2.56
CA LEU A 87 11.37 9.92 -2.19
C LEU A 87 12.79 9.42 -1.84
N THR A 88 12.93 8.12 -1.55
CA THR A 88 14.25 7.50 -1.35
C THR A 88 14.88 7.01 -2.66
N VAL A 89 14.08 6.42 -3.57
CA VAL A 89 14.62 5.69 -4.73
C VAL A 89 14.60 6.48 -6.04
N PHE A 90 13.67 7.43 -6.24
CA PHE A 90 13.59 8.22 -7.48
C PHE A 90 14.89 8.96 -7.79
N PRO A 91 15.49 9.72 -6.84
CA PRO A 91 16.77 10.36 -7.12
C PRO A 91 17.86 9.36 -7.54
N ARG A 92 17.90 8.18 -6.90
CA ARG A 92 18.87 7.12 -7.22
C ARG A 92 18.64 6.48 -8.58
N TRP A 93 17.37 6.33 -9.00
CA TRP A 93 17.04 5.73 -10.30
C TRP A 93 17.41 6.64 -11.45
N MET A 94 17.52 7.94 -11.21
CA MET A 94 17.80 8.99 -12.20
C MET A 94 19.12 9.71 -11.93
N ASP A 95 20.00 9.08 -11.14
CA ASP A 95 21.35 9.58 -10.81
C ASP A 95 21.35 11.06 -10.34
N GLN A 96 20.39 11.40 -9.46
CA GLN A 96 20.24 12.75 -8.91
C GLN A 96 20.53 12.79 -7.42
N PRO A 97 20.86 13.95 -6.86
CA PRO A 97 21.10 14.13 -5.43
C PRO A 97 19.89 13.73 -4.59
N ALA A 98 20.13 13.04 -3.47
CA ALA A 98 19.09 12.64 -2.53
C ALA A 98 18.35 13.84 -1.94
N PHE A 99 17.07 13.67 -1.64
CA PHE A 99 16.27 14.69 -0.96
C PHE A 99 16.76 14.94 0.46
N GLY A 100 16.95 16.22 0.83
CA GLY A 100 17.22 16.63 2.20
C GLY A 100 15.94 16.74 3.04
N ARG A 101 16.09 16.84 4.37
CA ARG A 101 14.97 16.91 5.35
C ARG A 101 13.90 17.96 4.99
N ARG A 102 14.31 19.14 4.51
CA ARG A 102 13.39 20.21 4.09
C ARG A 102 12.38 19.79 2.99
N HIS A 103 12.66 18.74 2.25
CA HIS A 103 11.81 18.24 1.19
C HIS A 103 10.79 17.21 1.70
N TYR A 104 11.25 16.18 2.42
CA TYR A 104 10.38 15.07 2.80
C TYR A 104 9.71 15.19 4.16
N VAL A 105 10.25 15.99 5.09
CA VAL A 105 9.63 16.19 6.41
C VAL A 105 8.26 16.87 6.28
N PRO A 106 8.09 17.93 5.47
CA PRO A 106 6.76 18.51 5.24
C PRO A 106 5.76 17.53 4.63
N VAL A 107 6.19 16.69 3.66
CA VAL A 107 5.35 15.66 3.05
C VAL A 107 4.88 14.65 4.10
N ALA A 108 5.83 14.12 4.89
CA ALA A 108 5.52 13.17 5.96
C ALA A 108 4.61 13.78 7.03
N GLY A 109 4.94 14.99 7.48
CA GLY A 109 4.18 15.70 8.51
C GLY A 109 2.74 16.00 8.06
N ALA A 110 2.56 16.49 6.85
CA ALA A 110 1.24 16.82 6.32
C ALA A 110 0.36 15.56 6.12
N ILE A 111 0.88 14.48 5.51
CA ILE A 111 0.10 13.26 5.29
C ILE A 111 -0.20 12.57 6.64
N PHE A 112 0.77 12.48 7.56
CA PHE A 112 0.58 11.80 8.83
C PHE A 112 -0.33 12.59 9.79
N ALA A 113 -0.15 13.91 9.90
CA ALA A 113 -1.07 14.76 10.65
C ALA A 113 -2.48 14.71 10.04
N GLY A 114 -2.60 14.76 8.71
CA GLY A 114 -3.85 14.59 8.00
C GLY A 114 -4.52 13.25 8.34
N TYR A 115 -3.76 12.17 8.38
CA TYR A 115 -4.23 10.85 8.81
C TYR A 115 -4.72 10.85 10.27
N LEU A 116 -3.97 11.44 11.20
CA LEU A 116 -4.36 11.50 12.62
C LEU A 116 -5.65 12.30 12.82
N LEU A 117 -5.83 13.41 12.10
CA LEU A 117 -7.06 14.19 12.12
C LEU A 117 -8.24 13.41 11.53
N THR A 118 -8.01 12.67 10.43
CA THR A 118 -9.01 11.76 9.87
C THR A 118 -9.40 10.69 10.89
N LEU A 119 -8.45 10.06 11.56
CA LEU A 119 -8.71 9.06 12.60
C LEU A 119 -9.49 9.67 13.78
N ALA A 120 -9.12 10.86 14.23
CA ALA A 120 -9.85 11.58 15.30
C ALA A 120 -11.29 11.89 14.87
N SER A 121 -11.52 12.18 13.57
CA SER A 121 -12.89 12.39 13.07
C SER A 121 -13.78 11.16 13.22
N LEU A 122 -13.17 9.97 13.09
CA LEU A 122 -13.86 8.68 13.26
C LEU A 122 -14.11 8.33 14.75
N LEU A 123 -13.45 9.04 15.66
CA LEU A 123 -13.59 8.87 17.11
C LEU A 123 -14.46 9.95 17.77
N GLY A 124 -15.25 10.70 16.99
CA GLY A 124 -16.26 11.63 17.50
C GLY A 124 -15.98 13.12 17.27
N PHE A 125 -14.96 13.48 16.47
CA PHE A 125 -14.63 14.87 16.12
C PHE A 125 -14.84 15.14 14.61
N PRO A 126 -16.08 15.06 14.07
CA PRO A 126 -16.38 14.98 12.65
C PRO A 126 -15.80 16.11 11.80
N LEU A 127 -15.67 17.32 12.34
CA LEU A 127 -15.12 18.48 11.65
C LEU A 127 -13.64 18.30 11.27
N LEU A 128 -12.91 17.47 11.99
CA LEU A 128 -11.49 17.21 11.73
C LEU A 128 -11.25 16.44 10.41
N LEU A 129 -12.28 15.81 9.85
CA LEU A 129 -12.17 15.10 8.56
C LEU A 129 -11.74 16.04 7.42
N HIS A 130 -12.33 17.25 7.35
CA HIS A 130 -11.98 18.25 6.33
C HIS A 130 -10.52 18.69 6.45
N ALA A 131 -10.09 19.04 7.66
CA ALA A 131 -8.69 19.42 7.93
C ALA A 131 -7.73 18.27 7.60
N GLY A 132 -8.11 17.04 7.97
CA GLY A 132 -7.35 15.84 7.69
C GLY A 132 -7.12 15.61 6.20
N LEU A 133 -8.17 15.77 5.37
CA LEU A 133 -8.07 15.62 3.92
C LEU A 133 -7.30 16.77 3.27
N VAL A 134 -7.49 18.02 3.72
CA VAL A 134 -6.73 19.16 3.20
C VAL A 134 -5.23 18.97 3.44
N LEU A 135 -4.82 18.60 4.67
CA LEU A 135 -3.42 18.32 4.96
C LEU A 135 -2.88 17.14 4.13
N THR A 136 -3.66 16.08 3.97
CA THR A 136 -3.26 14.94 3.13
C THR A 136 -3.05 15.38 1.68
N LEU A 137 -3.97 16.17 1.11
CA LEU A 137 -3.85 16.74 -0.25
C LEU A 137 -2.61 17.63 -0.40
N LEU A 138 -2.34 18.48 0.58
CA LEU A 138 -1.15 19.34 0.57
C LEU A 138 0.13 18.50 0.56
N GLY A 139 0.26 17.54 1.47
CA GLY A 139 1.41 16.63 1.50
C GLY A 139 1.56 15.81 0.23
N TRP A 140 0.44 15.32 -0.32
CA TRP A 140 0.40 14.60 -1.59
C TRP A 140 0.90 15.45 -2.76
N THR A 141 0.36 16.65 -2.89
CA THR A 141 0.75 17.60 -3.95
C THR A 141 2.23 17.93 -3.88
N VAL A 142 2.75 18.28 -2.69
CA VAL A 142 4.18 18.54 -2.50
C VAL A 142 5.02 17.32 -2.88
N GLY A 143 4.63 16.12 -2.44
CA GLY A 143 5.29 14.87 -2.80
C GLY A 143 5.33 14.64 -4.32
N CYS A 144 4.19 14.79 -5.00
CA CYS A 144 4.10 14.67 -6.46
C CYS A 144 4.98 15.70 -7.20
N LEU A 145 5.00 16.95 -6.74
CA LEU A 145 5.83 18.00 -7.34
C LEU A 145 7.33 17.74 -7.17
N LEU A 146 7.75 17.23 -6.01
CA LEU A 146 9.14 16.82 -5.79
C LEU A 146 9.57 15.71 -6.74
N LEU A 147 8.73 14.68 -6.91
CA LEU A 147 9.00 13.57 -7.83
C LEU A 147 8.95 14.02 -9.30
N LEU A 148 8.01 14.92 -9.66
CA LEU A 148 7.94 15.51 -11.00
C LEU A 148 9.21 16.28 -11.34
N ARG A 149 9.74 17.06 -10.39
CA ARG A 149 11.01 17.77 -10.57
C ARG A 149 12.18 16.83 -10.91
N VAL A 150 12.25 15.66 -10.26
CA VAL A 150 13.27 14.65 -10.55
C VAL A 150 13.08 14.09 -11.95
N LEU A 151 11.85 13.71 -12.32
CA LEU A 151 11.50 13.24 -13.67
C LEU A 151 11.83 14.26 -14.76
N TRP A 152 11.51 15.52 -14.53
CA TRP A 152 11.75 16.56 -15.53
C TRP A 152 13.25 16.77 -15.77
N ARG A 153 14.05 16.72 -14.72
CA ARG A 153 15.51 16.82 -14.85
C ARG A 153 16.15 15.63 -15.55
N ASP A 154 15.53 14.45 -15.46
CA ASP A 154 15.94 13.23 -16.16
C ASP A 154 15.48 13.22 -17.63
N GLY A 155 14.64 14.16 -18.05
CA GLY A 155 14.05 14.16 -19.39
C GLY A 155 13.03 13.04 -19.62
N GLY A 156 12.56 12.38 -18.56
CA GLY A 156 11.53 11.32 -18.62
C GLY A 156 12.05 10.00 -19.20
N SER A 157 13.34 9.76 -19.17
CA SER A 157 13.98 8.54 -19.73
C SER A 157 13.54 7.25 -19.03
N GLN A 158 13.17 7.35 -17.74
CA GLN A 158 12.81 6.22 -16.90
C GLN A 158 11.30 5.94 -16.91
N TYR A 159 10.84 5.11 -17.85
CA TYR A 159 9.41 4.80 -18.02
C TYR A 159 8.73 4.23 -16.77
N HIS A 160 9.44 3.52 -15.89
CA HIS A 160 8.89 3.08 -14.61
C HIS A 160 8.58 4.25 -13.68
N ALA A 161 9.46 5.23 -13.64
CA ALA A 161 9.25 6.42 -12.82
C ALA A 161 8.08 7.27 -13.37
N LEU A 162 7.99 7.41 -14.69
CA LEU A 162 6.85 8.08 -15.35
C LEU A 162 5.53 7.36 -15.02
N SER A 163 5.50 6.03 -15.15
CA SER A 163 4.33 5.20 -14.81
C SER A 163 3.87 5.42 -13.35
N ILE A 164 4.82 5.40 -12.40
CA ILE A 164 4.50 5.62 -10.98
C ILE A 164 3.99 7.05 -10.75
N TRP A 165 4.62 8.04 -11.38
CA TRP A 165 4.19 9.43 -11.22
C TRP A 165 2.78 9.65 -11.78
N ALA A 166 2.45 9.06 -12.92
CA ALA A 166 1.09 9.10 -13.49
C ALA A 166 0.06 8.47 -12.53
N ALA A 167 0.39 7.34 -11.91
CA ALA A 167 -0.46 6.72 -10.91
C ALA A 167 -0.65 7.60 -9.65
N LEU A 168 0.41 8.27 -9.19
CA LEU A 168 0.31 9.24 -8.08
C LEU A 168 -0.56 10.45 -8.44
N ALA A 169 -0.47 10.94 -9.67
CA ALA A 169 -1.30 12.04 -10.16
C ALA A 169 -2.78 11.63 -10.18
N LEU A 170 -3.11 10.43 -10.68
CA LEU A 170 -4.47 9.87 -10.59
C LEU A 170 -4.92 9.71 -9.14
N GLY A 171 -4.03 9.27 -8.25
CA GLY A 171 -4.30 9.24 -6.80
C GLY A 171 -4.67 10.60 -6.24
N GLY A 172 -3.96 11.66 -6.63
CA GLY A 172 -4.29 13.03 -6.26
C GLY A 172 -5.69 13.46 -6.74
N VAL A 173 -6.06 13.08 -7.96
CA VAL A 173 -7.42 13.30 -8.49
C VAL A 173 -8.46 12.57 -7.64
N GLY A 174 -8.26 11.29 -7.34
CA GLY A 174 -9.18 10.53 -6.48
C GLY A 174 -9.35 11.15 -5.09
N LEU A 175 -8.25 11.59 -4.47
CA LEU A 175 -8.30 12.25 -3.15
C LEU A 175 -9.04 13.59 -3.22
N ALA A 176 -8.85 14.38 -4.28
CA ALA A 176 -9.59 15.63 -4.53
C ALA A 176 -11.11 15.36 -4.76
N MET A 177 -11.45 14.28 -5.45
CA MET A 177 -12.85 13.85 -5.61
C MET A 177 -13.49 13.53 -4.27
N PHE A 178 -12.79 12.83 -3.36
CA PHE A 178 -13.33 12.54 -2.04
C PHE A 178 -13.46 13.79 -1.18
N ALA A 179 -12.50 14.73 -1.25
CA ALA A 179 -12.63 16.03 -0.59
C ALA A 179 -13.84 16.81 -1.14
N ARG A 180 -14.08 16.77 -2.44
CA ARG A 180 -15.27 17.40 -3.06
C ARG A 180 -16.57 16.73 -2.63
N TYR A 181 -16.58 15.39 -2.46
CA TYR A 181 -17.73 14.65 -1.92
C TYR A 181 -18.18 15.20 -0.56
N LEU A 182 -17.25 15.53 0.34
CA LEU A 182 -17.61 16.06 1.67
C LEU A 182 -18.43 17.35 1.63
N HIS A 183 -18.32 18.11 0.55
CA HIS A 183 -19.08 19.37 0.38
C HIS A 183 -20.35 19.19 -0.45
N SER A 184 -20.34 18.27 -1.44
CA SER A 184 -21.46 18.10 -2.36
C SER A 184 -22.45 17.03 -1.95
N GLY A 185 -22.04 16.06 -1.11
CA GLY A 185 -22.82 14.86 -0.81
C GLY A 185 -22.96 13.88 -2.00
N ASP A 186 -22.35 14.15 -3.17
CA ASP A 186 -22.49 13.29 -4.34
C ASP A 186 -21.68 12.00 -4.16
N ALA A 187 -22.38 10.90 -3.88
CA ALA A 187 -21.81 9.57 -3.64
C ALA A 187 -20.97 9.05 -4.83
N ARG A 188 -21.22 9.52 -6.07
CA ARG A 188 -20.43 9.15 -7.25
C ARG A 188 -18.99 9.60 -7.14
N LEU A 189 -18.74 10.74 -6.49
CA LEU A 189 -17.37 11.23 -6.24
C LEU A 189 -16.64 10.36 -5.23
N ALA A 190 -17.29 9.90 -4.17
CA ALA A 190 -16.69 8.98 -3.20
C ALA A 190 -16.43 7.61 -3.82
N PHE A 191 -17.37 7.09 -4.61
CA PHE A 191 -17.21 5.85 -5.37
C PHE A 191 -16.02 5.96 -6.34
N GLY A 192 -15.98 7.02 -7.14
CA GLY A 192 -14.89 7.29 -8.07
C GLY A 192 -13.53 7.40 -7.36
N ALA A 193 -13.47 8.09 -6.22
CA ALA A 193 -12.26 8.21 -5.41
C ALA A 193 -11.72 6.84 -4.98
N ILE A 194 -12.59 5.94 -4.49
CA ILE A 194 -12.21 4.58 -4.06
C ILE A 194 -11.73 3.74 -5.25
N LYS A 195 -12.41 3.81 -6.40
CA LYS A 195 -12.02 3.05 -7.60
C LYS A 195 -10.71 3.56 -8.20
N ILE A 196 -10.53 4.87 -8.30
CA ILE A 196 -9.27 5.48 -8.73
C ILE A 196 -8.15 5.14 -7.73
N GLY A 197 -8.42 5.19 -6.43
CA GLY A 197 -7.46 4.78 -5.39
C GLY A 197 -6.97 3.36 -5.57
N THR A 198 -7.86 2.43 -5.89
CA THR A 198 -7.50 1.02 -6.11
C THR A 198 -6.81 0.82 -7.47
N PHE A 199 -7.48 1.17 -8.57
CA PHE A 199 -7.07 0.79 -9.94
C PHE A 199 -6.26 1.86 -10.65
N GLY A 200 -6.45 3.14 -10.34
CA GLY A 200 -5.69 4.24 -10.94
C GLY A 200 -4.39 4.56 -10.19
N PHE A 201 -4.34 4.28 -8.90
CA PHE A 201 -3.20 4.64 -8.05
C PHE A 201 -2.46 3.42 -7.50
N LEU A 202 -3.03 2.68 -6.53
CA LEU A 202 -2.30 1.63 -5.83
C LEU A 202 -1.83 0.53 -6.77
N LEU A 203 -2.74 0.00 -7.56
CA LEU A 203 -2.44 -1.13 -8.44
C LEU A 203 -1.33 -0.81 -9.44
N PRO A 204 -1.34 0.30 -10.19
CA PRO A 204 -0.25 0.64 -11.08
C PRO A 204 1.08 0.93 -10.37
N VAL A 205 1.06 1.55 -9.16
CA VAL A 205 2.29 1.76 -8.38
C VAL A 205 2.90 0.42 -7.98
N TYR A 206 2.12 -0.47 -7.35
CA TYR A 206 2.59 -1.77 -6.89
C TYR A 206 3.09 -2.64 -8.04
N ALA A 207 2.34 -2.70 -9.15
CA ALA A 207 2.72 -3.46 -10.33
C ALA A 207 3.99 -2.91 -10.99
N THR A 208 4.13 -1.58 -11.13
CA THR A 208 5.31 -0.95 -11.71
C THR A 208 6.56 -1.16 -10.84
N VAL A 209 6.42 -1.01 -9.51
CA VAL A 209 7.52 -1.28 -8.58
C VAL A 209 7.92 -2.75 -8.65
N ALA A 210 6.97 -3.67 -8.65
CA ALA A 210 7.24 -5.10 -8.79
C ALA A 210 7.94 -5.42 -10.13
N HIS A 211 7.47 -4.85 -11.25
CA HIS A 211 8.05 -5.02 -12.58
C HIS A 211 9.53 -4.59 -12.63
N ARG A 212 9.87 -3.51 -11.94
CA ARG A 212 11.27 -3.04 -11.88
C ARG A 212 12.12 -3.84 -10.91
N MET A 213 11.59 -4.10 -9.69
CA MET A 213 12.40 -4.53 -8.56
C MET A 213 12.51 -6.05 -8.39
N VAL A 214 11.45 -6.81 -8.68
CA VAL A 214 11.47 -8.27 -8.47
C VAL A 214 12.53 -8.95 -9.36
N PRO A 215 12.58 -8.70 -10.69
CA PRO A 215 13.63 -9.28 -11.53
C PRO A 215 15.04 -8.80 -11.16
N PHE A 216 15.17 -7.54 -10.75
CA PHE A 216 16.45 -6.98 -10.28
C PHE A 216 16.98 -7.73 -9.06
N PHE A 217 16.11 -7.98 -8.06
CA PHE A 217 16.48 -8.73 -6.87
C PHE A 217 16.80 -10.20 -7.17
N ALA A 218 16.05 -10.82 -8.07
CA ALA A 218 16.30 -12.19 -8.47
C ALA A 218 17.64 -12.33 -9.21
N GLN A 219 17.95 -11.43 -10.13
CA GLN A 219 19.24 -11.42 -10.84
C GLN A 219 20.42 -11.22 -9.89
N ALA A 220 20.27 -10.32 -8.89
CA ALA A 220 21.34 -10.07 -7.92
C ALA A 220 21.61 -11.25 -6.97
N ALA A 221 20.63 -12.13 -6.76
CA ALA A 221 20.73 -13.21 -5.77
C ALA A 221 20.89 -14.61 -6.37
N ILE A 222 20.54 -14.81 -7.66
CA ILE A 222 20.53 -16.13 -8.29
C ILE A 222 21.45 -16.09 -9.53
N PRO A 223 22.57 -16.83 -9.53
CA PRO A 223 23.46 -16.91 -10.69
C PRO A 223 22.70 -17.34 -11.96
N GLY A 224 22.96 -16.64 -13.06
CA GLY A 224 22.34 -16.91 -14.37
C GLY A 224 20.83 -16.64 -14.45
N HIS A 225 20.25 -15.89 -13.51
CA HIS A 225 18.86 -15.46 -13.60
C HIS A 225 18.72 -14.26 -14.54
N ALA A 226 17.94 -14.41 -15.62
CA ALA A 226 17.74 -13.32 -16.59
C ALA A 226 16.73 -12.29 -16.04
N MET A 227 17.05 -11.00 -16.18
CA MET A 227 16.15 -9.91 -15.80
C MET A 227 15.07 -9.73 -16.87
N TYR A 228 13.86 -10.25 -16.60
CA TYR A 228 12.73 -10.15 -17.52
C TYR A 228 11.78 -9.03 -17.09
N ARG A 229 11.83 -7.89 -17.79
CA ARG A 229 10.98 -6.70 -17.55
C ARG A 229 10.71 -5.90 -18.84
N PRO A 230 10.09 -6.51 -19.86
CA PRO A 230 9.84 -5.81 -21.13
C PRO A 230 8.74 -4.75 -20.96
N GLY A 231 8.95 -3.57 -21.57
CA GLY A 231 8.02 -2.43 -21.44
C GLY A 231 6.60 -2.71 -21.94
N TRP A 232 6.43 -3.62 -22.91
CA TRP A 232 5.09 -3.96 -23.44
C TRP A 232 4.16 -4.58 -22.37
N ILE A 233 4.70 -5.36 -21.42
CA ILE A 233 3.89 -5.92 -20.33
C ILE A 233 3.29 -4.80 -19.50
N LEU A 234 4.08 -3.82 -19.11
CA LEU A 234 3.61 -2.70 -18.30
C LEU A 234 2.64 -1.80 -19.10
N ALA A 235 2.90 -1.60 -20.40
CA ALA A 235 1.98 -0.84 -21.26
C ALA A 235 0.63 -1.54 -21.42
N SER A 236 0.63 -2.85 -21.73
CA SER A 236 -0.59 -3.65 -21.82
C SER A 236 -1.35 -3.70 -20.50
N PHE A 237 -0.63 -3.80 -19.39
CA PHE A 237 -1.22 -3.77 -18.06
C PHE A 237 -1.94 -2.43 -17.80
N TRP A 238 -1.34 -1.29 -18.14
CA TRP A 238 -1.98 0.01 -18.02
C TRP A 238 -3.25 0.12 -18.85
N VAL A 239 -3.21 -0.31 -20.11
CA VAL A 239 -4.39 -0.28 -21.00
C VAL A 239 -5.54 -1.08 -20.41
N LEU A 240 -5.27 -2.30 -19.94
CA LEU A 240 -6.31 -3.17 -19.37
C LEU A 240 -6.82 -2.67 -18.01
N VAL A 241 -5.96 -2.15 -17.15
CA VAL A 241 -6.36 -1.59 -15.85
C VAL A 241 -7.18 -0.32 -16.03
N LEU A 242 -6.84 0.55 -17.00
CA LEU A 242 -7.66 1.71 -17.31
C LEU A 242 -9.01 1.31 -17.93
N ALA A 243 -9.05 0.29 -18.79
CA ALA A 243 -10.31 -0.26 -19.30
C ALA A 243 -11.19 -0.81 -18.17
N HIS A 244 -10.61 -1.57 -17.23
CA HIS A 244 -11.31 -2.03 -16.03
C HIS A 244 -11.83 -0.85 -15.18
N LEU A 245 -10.98 0.14 -14.89
CA LEU A 245 -11.36 1.33 -14.11
C LEU A 245 -12.52 2.10 -14.80
N MET A 246 -12.43 2.31 -16.09
CA MET A 246 -13.49 3.00 -16.84
C MET A 246 -14.80 2.24 -16.83
N GLY A 247 -14.76 0.92 -16.97
CA GLY A 247 -15.94 0.06 -16.88
C GLY A 247 -16.57 0.06 -15.47
N GLU A 248 -15.74 0.08 -14.41
CA GLU A 248 -16.21 0.25 -13.03
C GLU A 248 -16.89 1.61 -12.82
N LEU A 249 -16.29 2.70 -13.31
CA LEU A 249 -16.85 4.05 -13.20
C LEU A 249 -18.14 4.22 -14.03
N ALA A 250 -18.26 3.51 -15.13
CA ALA A 250 -19.45 3.47 -15.97
C ALA A 250 -20.51 2.46 -15.50
N HIS A 251 -20.26 1.73 -14.39
CA HIS A 251 -21.10 0.63 -13.92
C HIS A 251 -21.38 -0.46 -14.97
N ALA A 252 -20.44 -0.67 -15.90
CA ALA A 252 -20.56 -1.62 -17.00
C ALA A 252 -20.12 -3.04 -16.60
N TYR A 253 -20.54 -3.51 -15.43
CA TYR A 253 -20.04 -4.73 -14.77
C TYR A 253 -20.21 -6.00 -15.61
N ALA A 254 -21.30 -6.10 -16.38
CA ALA A 254 -21.56 -7.24 -17.26
C ALA A 254 -20.53 -7.40 -18.40
N TRP A 255 -19.78 -6.34 -18.71
CA TRP A 255 -18.81 -6.30 -19.80
C TRP A 255 -17.35 -6.32 -19.34
N LEU A 256 -17.10 -6.36 -18.02
CA LEU A 256 -15.74 -6.33 -17.47
C LEU A 256 -15.04 -7.68 -17.50
N TRP A 257 -15.74 -8.79 -17.47
CA TRP A 257 -15.12 -10.12 -17.38
C TRP A 257 -14.08 -10.43 -18.48
N PRO A 258 -14.22 -10.00 -19.76
CA PRO A 258 -13.17 -10.25 -20.76
C PRO A 258 -11.89 -9.45 -20.47
N VAL A 259 -12.02 -8.21 -19.98
CA VAL A 259 -10.88 -7.37 -19.57
C VAL A 259 -10.17 -8.00 -18.38
N ASP A 260 -10.91 -8.48 -17.40
CA ASP A 260 -10.38 -9.13 -16.21
C ASP A 260 -9.73 -10.47 -16.51
N LEU A 261 -10.28 -11.24 -17.46
CA LEU A 261 -9.67 -12.46 -17.99
C LEU A 261 -8.35 -12.14 -18.70
N ALA A 262 -8.31 -11.08 -19.51
CA ALA A 262 -7.07 -10.63 -20.15
C ALA A 262 -6.02 -10.20 -19.11
N LEU A 263 -6.42 -9.49 -18.03
CA LEU A 263 -5.56 -9.15 -16.90
C LEU A 263 -5.06 -10.40 -16.16
N THR A 264 -5.92 -11.41 -15.97
CA THR A 264 -5.54 -12.69 -15.37
C THR A 264 -4.44 -13.36 -16.18
N VAL A 265 -4.64 -13.48 -17.50
CA VAL A 265 -3.66 -14.11 -18.41
C VAL A 265 -2.37 -13.32 -18.47
N LEU A 266 -2.44 -11.99 -18.61
CA LEU A 266 -1.26 -11.13 -18.68
C LEU A 266 -0.42 -11.20 -17.40
N THR A 267 -1.06 -11.08 -16.23
CA THR A 267 -0.36 -11.09 -14.94
C THR A 267 0.13 -12.49 -14.56
N GLY A 268 -0.60 -13.54 -14.93
CA GLY A 268 -0.16 -14.93 -14.81
C GLY A 268 1.05 -15.24 -15.69
N TYR A 269 1.03 -14.82 -16.97
CA TYR A 269 2.17 -14.91 -17.88
C TYR A 269 3.38 -14.16 -17.32
N TRP A 270 3.17 -12.93 -16.85
CA TRP A 270 4.20 -12.10 -16.26
C TRP A 270 4.85 -12.78 -15.05
N TRP A 271 4.07 -13.30 -14.10
CA TRP A 271 4.53 -14.06 -12.94
C TRP A 271 5.32 -15.31 -13.36
N TRP A 272 4.81 -16.09 -14.31
CA TRP A 272 5.48 -17.29 -14.82
C TRP A 272 6.85 -16.99 -15.45
N ARG A 273 6.94 -15.90 -16.22
CA ARG A 273 8.22 -15.45 -16.86
C ARG A 273 9.29 -15.07 -15.86
N TRP A 274 8.94 -14.68 -14.66
CA TRP A 274 9.89 -14.41 -13.58
C TRP A 274 10.44 -15.68 -12.91
N GLN A 275 10.04 -16.87 -13.34
CA GLN A 275 10.53 -18.16 -12.85
C GLN A 275 10.46 -18.29 -11.31
N PRO A 276 9.29 -18.16 -10.70
CA PRO A 276 9.14 -18.10 -9.24
C PRO A 276 9.75 -19.29 -8.53
N LEU A 277 9.69 -20.50 -9.11
CA LEU A 277 10.16 -21.73 -8.49
C LEU A 277 11.68 -21.73 -8.24
N ARG A 278 12.46 -20.97 -9.02
CA ARG A 278 13.90 -20.81 -8.79
C ARG A 278 14.24 -19.99 -7.55
N THR A 279 13.27 -19.25 -7.00
CA THR A 279 13.49 -18.37 -5.84
C THR A 279 13.15 -19.04 -4.50
N ARG A 280 12.63 -20.29 -4.48
CA ARG A 280 12.15 -21.00 -3.28
C ARG A 280 13.20 -21.11 -2.17
N GLY A 281 14.48 -21.24 -2.52
CA GLY A 281 15.57 -21.31 -1.56
C GLY A 281 15.89 -20.00 -0.84
N ILE A 282 15.41 -18.84 -1.36
CA ILE A 282 15.69 -17.51 -0.83
C ILE A 282 14.37 -16.90 -0.36
N ARG A 283 14.02 -17.09 0.92
CA ARG A 283 12.72 -16.71 1.48
C ARG A 283 12.33 -15.27 1.18
N LEU A 284 13.28 -14.31 1.24
CA LEU A 284 13.01 -12.89 0.98
C LEU A 284 12.66 -12.58 -0.50
N LEU A 285 13.03 -13.47 -1.44
CA LEU A 285 12.57 -13.41 -2.83
C LEU A 285 11.27 -14.19 -3.02
N TRP A 286 11.17 -15.35 -2.37
CA TRP A 286 10.01 -16.22 -2.50
C TRP A 286 8.71 -15.52 -2.09
N VAL A 287 8.73 -14.76 -0.98
CA VAL A 287 7.56 -13.99 -0.53
C VAL A 287 7.10 -12.94 -1.56
N LEU A 288 8.00 -12.35 -2.37
CA LEU A 288 7.62 -11.42 -3.43
C LEU A 288 6.82 -12.12 -4.55
N HIS A 289 7.21 -13.35 -4.88
CA HIS A 289 6.48 -14.14 -5.87
C HIS A 289 5.15 -14.69 -5.35
N LEU A 290 5.09 -15.09 -4.08
CA LEU A 290 3.84 -15.48 -3.43
C LEU A 290 2.87 -14.30 -3.32
N ALA A 291 3.38 -13.11 -2.98
CA ALA A 291 2.58 -11.89 -2.96
C ALA A 291 2.05 -11.54 -4.35
N PHE A 292 2.90 -11.63 -5.40
CA PHE A 292 2.48 -11.32 -6.76
C PHE A 292 1.45 -12.32 -7.31
N ALA A 293 1.49 -13.58 -6.87
CA ALA A 293 0.53 -14.61 -7.30
C ALA A 293 -0.93 -14.25 -6.95
N TRP A 294 -1.16 -13.40 -5.94
CA TRP A 294 -2.49 -12.87 -5.64
C TRP A 294 -3.04 -11.97 -6.75
N LEU A 295 -2.19 -11.35 -7.57
CA LEU A 295 -2.65 -10.43 -8.62
C LEU A 295 -3.43 -11.16 -9.73
N PRO A 296 -2.91 -12.21 -10.40
CA PRO A 296 -3.71 -12.99 -11.34
C PRO A 296 -4.92 -13.66 -10.67
N LEU A 297 -4.81 -14.10 -9.41
CA LEU A 297 -5.94 -14.68 -8.68
C LEU A 297 -7.05 -13.64 -8.44
N ALA A 298 -6.71 -12.41 -8.06
CA ALA A 298 -7.69 -11.34 -7.88
C ALA A 298 -8.46 -11.04 -9.17
N PHE A 299 -7.75 -10.94 -10.30
CA PHE A 299 -8.41 -10.72 -11.59
C PHE A 299 -9.21 -11.94 -12.08
N ALA A 300 -8.78 -13.16 -11.76
CA ALA A 300 -9.59 -14.35 -12.00
C ALA A 300 -10.92 -14.32 -11.23
N LEU A 301 -10.90 -13.84 -9.98
CA LEU A 301 -12.13 -13.65 -9.20
C LEU A 301 -12.99 -12.50 -9.75
N TYR A 302 -12.39 -11.40 -10.25
CA TYR A 302 -13.13 -10.35 -10.95
C TYR A 302 -13.76 -10.86 -12.25
N ALA A 303 -13.03 -11.62 -13.08
CA ALA A 303 -13.54 -12.22 -14.29
C ALA A 303 -14.72 -13.19 -14.01
N LEU A 304 -14.56 -14.04 -13.00
CA LEU A 304 -15.62 -14.94 -12.56
C LEU A 304 -16.86 -14.18 -12.09
N GLN A 305 -16.69 -13.18 -11.22
CA GLN A 305 -17.79 -12.35 -10.74
C GLN A 305 -18.49 -11.61 -11.88
N GLY A 306 -17.74 -11.02 -12.81
CA GLY A 306 -18.29 -10.32 -13.97
C GLY A 306 -19.07 -11.26 -14.90
N ALA A 307 -18.57 -12.49 -15.13
CA ALA A 307 -19.26 -13.50 -15.93
C ALA A 307 -20.57 -13.98 -15.24
N ILE A 308 -20.56 -14.20 -13.93
CA ILE A 308 -21.77 -14.52 -13.16
C ILE A 308 -22.75 -13.34 -13.23
N TYR A 309 -22.28 -12.11 -12.99
CA TYR A 309 -23.11 -10.92 -13.05
C TYR A 309 -23.75 -10.71 -14.44
N ALA A 310 -23.02 -10.98 -15.51
CA ALA A 310 -23.54 -10.86 -16.88
C ALA A 310 -24.74 -11.79 -17.15
N THR A 311 -24.84 -12.91 -16.44
CA THR A 311 -25.91 -13.90 -16.61
C THR A 311 -27.01 -13.80 -15.54
N THR A 312 -26.67 -13.38 -14.33
CA THR A 312 -27.61 -13.40 -13.18
C THR A 312 -28.01 -12.01 -12.70
N GLY A 313 -27.23 -10.97 -13.01
CA GLY A 313 -27.40 -9.63 -12.45
C GLY A 313 -26.98 -9.51 -10.97
N VAL A 314 -26.34 -10.54 -10.38
CA VAL A 314 -26.00 -10.60 -8.96
C VAL A 314 -24.49 -10.67 -8.75
N PHE A 315 -23.98 -9.96 -7.75
CA PHE A 315 -22.57 -10.00 -7.31
C PHE A 315 -22.36 -11.12 -6.28
N GLU A 316 -22.38 -12.38 -6.73
CA GLU A 316 -22.30 -13.58 -5.87
C GLU A 316 -21.00 -13.62 -5.02
N LEU A 317 -19.87 -13.12 -5.55
CA LEU A 317 -18.62 -13.08 -4.81
C LEU A 317 -18.47 -11.81 -3.95
N GLY A 318 -19.46 -10.93 -3.93
CA GLY A 318 -19.44 -9.69 -3.15
C GLY A 318 -18.14 -8.89 -3.32
N ARG A 319 -17.41 -8.68 -2.23
CA ARG A 319 -16.12 -7.96 -2.19
C ARG A 319 -14.90 -8.88 -2.20
N ALA A 320 -15.06 -10.18 -2.43
CA ALA A 320 -13.94 -11.13 -2.46
C ALA A 320 -12.84 -10.73 -3.48
N PRO A 321 -13.15 -10.33 -4.74
CA PRO A 321 -12.12 -9.94 -5.71
C PRO A 321 -11.27 -8.75 -5.23
N VAL A 322 -11.90 -7.69 -4.71
CA VAL A 322 -11.17 -6.51 -4.22
C VAL A 322 -10.32 -6.83 -2.99
N HIS A 323 -10.73 -7.77 -2.12
CA HIS A 323 -9.91 -8.16 -0.97
C HIS A 323 -8.80 -9.15 -1.33
N ALA A 324 -8.95 -9.96 -2.37
CA ALA A 324 -7.83 -10.70 -2.96
C ALA A 324 -6.74 -9.73 -3.48
N LEU A 325 -7.16 -8.60 -4.06
CA LEU A 325 -6.25 -7.56 -4.52
C LEU A 325 -5.64 -6.77 -3.34
N THR A 326 -6.46 -6.27 -2.41
CA THR A 326 -6.02 -5.32 -1.37
C THR A 326 -5.33 -6.01 -0.19
N VAL A 327 -5.90 -7.08 0.33
CA VAL A 327 -5.31 -7.85 1.44
C VAL A 327 -4.30 -8.85 0.89
N GLY A 328 -4.68 -9.60 -0.14
CA GLY A 328 -3.82 -10.61 -0.76
C GLY A 328 -2.59 -9.99 -1.42
N TYR A 329 -2.76 -9.19 -2.46
CA TYR A 329 -1.64 -8.63 -3.22
C TYR A 329 -0.97 -7.46 -2.49
N PHE A 330 -1.68 -6.36 -2.20
CA PHE A 330 -1.05 -5.18 -1.60
C PHE A 330 -0.54 -5.47 -0.20
N GLY A 331 -1.30 -6.15 0.65
CA GLY A 331 -0.89 -6.48 2.02
C GLY A 331 0.35 -7.39 2.05
N SER A 332 0.37 -8.45 1.25
CA SER A 332 1.52 -9.36 1.16
C SER A 332 2.76 -8.67 0.58
N MET A 333 2.58 -7.88 -0.49
CA MET A 333 3.66 -7.12 -1.12
C MET A 333 4.21 -6.05 -0.17
N LEU A 334 3.36 -5.40 0.62
CA LEU A 334 3.78 -4.45 1.65
C LEU A 334 4.75 -5.11 2.64
N VAL A 335 4.36 -6.25 3.23
CA VAL A 335 5.24 -6.97 4.17
C VAL A 335 6.55 -7.37 3.51
N ALA A 336 6.50 -7.94 2.30
CA ALA A 336 7.69 -8.42 1.59
C ALA A 336 8.65 -7.27 1.21
N MET A 337 8.13 -6.20 0.57
CA MET A 337 8.94 -5.09 0.09
C MET A 337 9.45 -4.21 1.23
N VAL A 338 8.59 -3.85 2.19
CA VAL A 338 9.00 -3.00 3.31
C VAL A 338 10.02 -3.72 4.19
N THR A 339 9.87 -5.02 4.44
CA THR A 339 10.89 -5.80 5.16
C THR A 339 12.24 -5.71 4.44
N ARG A 340 12.26 -5.95 3.11
CA ARG A 340 13.50 -5.89 2.32
C ARG A 340 14.13 -4.50 2.32
N VAL A 341 13.34 -3.46 2.09
CA VAL A 341 13.82 -2.06 2.08
C VAL A 341 14.35 -1.66 3.45
N THR A 342 13.60 -1.98 4.51
CA THR A 342 13.99 -1.69 5.89
C THR A 342 15.33 -2.35 6.25
N GLN A 343 15.52 -3.61 5.93
CA GLN A 343 16.78 -4.31 6.20
C GLN A 343 17.94 -3.73 5.40
N GLY A 344 17.76 -3.52 4.08
CA GLY A 344 18.81 -2.96 3.23
C GLY A 344 19.27 -1.58 3.67
N HIS A 345 18.35 -0.72 4.12
CA HIS A 345 18.68 0.63 4.58
C HIS A 345 19.11 0.72 6.06
N SER A 346 18.85 -0.31 6.86
CA SER A 346 19.26 -0.35 8.26
C SER A 346 20.56 -1.12 8.53
N GLY A 347 21.24 -1.59 7.47
CA GLY A 347 22.48 -2.36 7.58
C GLY A 347 22.28 -3.76 8.17
N ARG A 348 21.07 -4.26 8.19
CA ARG A 348 20.72 -5.62 8.67
C ARG A 348 20.81 -6.65 7.54
N PRO A 349 21.02 -7.95 7.87
CA PRO A 349 21.02 -9.00 6.85
C PRO A 349 19.74 -9.03 6.03
N LEU A 350 19.87 -9.24 4.71
CA LEU A 350 18.73 -9.35 3.77
C LEU A 350 18.11 -10.75 3.86
N GLU A 351 17.34 -10.98 4.92
CA GLU A 351 16.68 -12.27 5.19
C GLU A 351 15.23 -12.10 5.63
N MET A 352 14.42 -13.10 5.39
CA MET A 352 13.05 -13.14 5.92
C MET A 352 13.06 -13.76 7.31
N GLY A 353 13.32 -12.93 8.33
CA GLY A 353 13.36 -13.35 9.71
C GLY A 353 12.02 -13.89 10.23
N ARG A 354 12.01 -14.59 11.38
CA ARG A 354 10.82 -15.27 11.92
C ARG A 354 9.58 -14.38 12.05
N VAL A 355 9.75 -13.17 12.56
CA VAL A 355 8.63 -12.22 12.75
C VAL A 355 8.02 -11.80 11.41
N ALA A 356 8.83 -11.42 10.43
CA ALA A 356 8.34 -11.03 9.11
C ALA A 356 7.72 -12.23 8.37
N TRP A 357 8.28 -13.42 8.53
CA TRP A 357 7.72 -14.64 7.97
C TRP A 357 6.36 -15.00 8.58
N ALA A 358 6.23 -14.94 9.91
CA ALA A 358 4.96 -15.17 10.60
C ALA A 358 3.89 -14.16 10.20
N CYS A 359 4.25 -12.87 10.12
CA CYS A 359 3.35 -11.82 9.60
C CYS A 359 2.90 -12.15 8.18
N PHE A 360 3.84 -12.48 7.28
CA PHE A 360 3.52 -12.82 5.90
C PHE A 360 2.53 -13.98 5.79
N LEU A 361 2.75 -15.07 6.53
CA LEU A 361 1.84 -16.21 6.57
C LEU A 361 0.48 -15.85 7.19
N GLY A 362 0.48 -15.03 8.23
CA GLY A 362 -0.74 -14.49 8.81
C GLY A 362 -1.57 -13.70 7.80
N VAL A 363 -0.92 -12.85 6.98
CA VAL A 363 -1.58 -12.12 5.90
C VAL A 363 -2.18 -13.06 4.85
N GLN A 364 -1.49 -14.19 4.50
CA GLN A 364 -2.06 -15.18 3.60
C GLN A 364 -3.35 -15.78 4.18
N ALA A 365 -3.31 -16.20 5.45
CA ALA A 365 -4.48 -16.78 6.13
C ALA A 365 -5.64 -15.78 6.22
N VAL A 366 -5.35 -14.52 6.58
CA VAL A 366 -6.34 -13.44 6.64
C VAL A 366 -6.94 -13.14 5.25
N SER A 367 -6.13 -13.17 4.19
CA SER A 367 -6.62 -12.97 2.82
C SER A 367 -7.64 -14.04 2.43
N VAL A 368 -7.33 -15.30 2.69
CA VAL A 368 -8.26 -16.42 2.45
C VAL A 368 -9.52 -16.27 3.30
N LEU A 369 -9.36 -15.99 4.60
CA LEU A 369 -10.50 -15.78 5.51
C LEU A 369 -11.39 -14.62 5.04
N ARG A 370 -10.78 -13.50 4.61
CA ARG A 370 -11.54 -12.33 4.17
C ARG A 370 -12.32 -12.57 2.87
N ILE A 371 -11.75 -13.37 1.96
CA ILE A 371 -12.44 -13.81 0.73
C ILE A 371 -13.59 -14.75 1.11
N ALA A 372 -13.33 -15.75 1.93
CA ALA A 372 -14.34 -16.71 2.39
C ALA A 372 -15.49 -16.03 3.16
N ALA A 373 -15.22 -14.95 3.87
CA ALA A 373 -16.22 -14.18 4.61
C ALA A 373 -17.38 -13.65 3.76
N GLU A 374 -17.18 -13.46 2.44
CA GLU A 374 -18.25 -13.05 1.53
C GLU A 374 -19.22 -14.20 1.19
N LEU A 375 -18.76 -15.45 1.32
CA LEU A 375 -19.48 -16.65 0.91
C LEU A 375 -20.06 -17.45 2.10
N LEU A 376 -19.56 -17.18 3.31
CA LEU A 376 -19.94 -17.90 4.51
C LEU A 376 -21.19 -17.29 5.16
N PRO A 377 -22.03 -18.10 5.84
CA PRO A 377 -23.09 -17.60 6.70
C PRO A 377 -22.51 -16.65 7.76
N ASP A 378 -23.29 -15.65 8.18
CA ASP A 378 -22.84 -14.60 9.11
C ASP A 378 -21.58 -13.86 8.63
N SER A 379 -21.57 -13.41 7.38
CA SER A 379 -20.48 -12.64 6.77
C SER A 379 -19.94 -11.52 7.69
N PRO A 380 -20.76 -10.72 8.43
CA PRO A 380 -20.24 -9.71 9.35
C PRO A 380 -19.31 -10.26 10.44
N ALA A 381 -19.59 -11.45 10.99
CA ALA A 381 -18.73 -12.08 12.00
C ALA A 381 -17.38 -12.46 11.40
N TRP A 382 -17.38 -13.08 10.22
CA TRP A 382 -16.14 -13.47 9.53
C TRP A 382 -15.32 -12.26 9.08
N MET A 383 -15.97 -11.17 8.67
CA MET A 383 -15.28 -9.90 8.39
C MET A 383 -14.60 -9.32 9.63
N ALA A 384 -15.27 -9.34 10.78
CA ALA A 384 -14.69 -8.89 12.04
C ALA A 384 -13.50 -9.76 12.47
N LEU A 385 -13.63 -11.10 12.34
CA LEU A 385 -12.53 -12.03 12.61
C LEU A 385 -11.34 -11.79 11.67
N ALA A 386 -11.57 -11.54 10.39
CA ALA A 386 -10.51 -11.20 9.45
C ALA A 386 -9.80 -9.89 9.83
N ALA A 387 -10.53 -8.87 10.28
CA ALA A 387 -9.95 -7.60 10.73
C ALA A 387 -9.11 -7.77 12.01
N VAL A 388 -9.58 -8.55 12.97
CA VAL A 388 -8.81 -8.91 14.18
C VAL A 388 -7.58 -9.74 13.80
N GLY A 389 -7.75 -10.72 12.92
CA GLY A 389 -6.64 -11.54 12.39
C GLY A 389 -5.55 -10.71 11.72
N TRP A 390 -5.94 -9.67 10.98
CA TRP A 390 -5.00 -8.69 10.42
C TRP A 390 -4.17 -8.00 11.50
N LEU A 391 -4.83 -7.47 12.55
CA LEU A 391 -4.12 -6.84 13.67
C LEU A 391 -3.11 -7.79 14.32
N LEU A 392 -3.53 -9.01 14.59
CA LEU A 392 -2.66 -10.01 15.21
C LEU A 392 -1.47 -10.37 14.31
N ALA A 393 -1.69 -10.47 13.00
CA ALA A 393 -0.62 -10.76 12.03
C ALA A 393 0.39 -9.62 11.92
N PHE A 394 -0.07 -8.37 11.85
CA PHE A 394 0.80 -7.21 11.65
C PHE A 394 1.47 -6.70 12.92
N LEU A 395 0.86 -6.86 14.09
CA LEU A 395 1.34 -6.28 15.35
C LEU A 395 2.83 -6.59 15.64
N PRO A 396 3.31 -7.84 15.61
CA PRO A 396 4.72 -8.12 15.90
C PRO A 396 5.66 -7.52 14.85
N TRP A 397 5.25 -7.52 13.57
CA TRP A 397 6.04 -6.97 12.47
C TRP A 397 6.12 -5.44 12.54
N VAL A 398 5.02 -4.77 12.87
CA VAL A 398 4.99 -3.31 13.05
C VAL A 398 5.88 -2.92 14.24
N LEU A 399 5.71 -3.54 15.42
CA LEU A 399 6.51 -3.22 16.61
C LEU A 399 8.02 -3.39 16.33
N ARG A 400 8.40 -4.49 15.65
CA ARG A 400 9.79 -4.70 15.20
C ARG A 400 10.26 -3.59 14.26
N SER A 401 9.44 -3.21 13.29
CA SER A 401 9.77 -2.19 12.29
C SER A 401 9.93 -0.81 12.92
N LEU A 402 9.02 -0.42 13.82
CA LEU A 402 9.12 0.84 14.58
C LEU A 402 10.43 0.89 15.39
N GLY A 403 10.79 -0.21 16.08
CA GLY A 403 12.07 -0.31 16.80
C GLY A 403 13.28 -0.14 15.88
N ILE A 404 13.23 -0.67 14.63
CA ILE A 404 14.32 -0.48 13.67
C ILE A 404 14.41 0.98 13.22
N TYR A 405 13.29 1.65 12.97
CA TYR A 405 13.31 3.07 12.53
C TYR A 405 13.79 4.01 13.64
N LEU A 406 13.60 3.65 14.90
CA LEU A 406 14.07 4.40 16.06
C LEU A 406 15.51 4.04 16.50
N SER A 407 16.14 3.04 15.85
CA SER A 407 17.49 2.60 16.19
C SER A 407 18.53 3.08 15.17
N PRO A 408 19.81 3.29 15.55
CA PRO A 408 20.89 3.49 14.60
C PRO A 408 21.02 2.32 13.61
N ARG A 409 21.74 2.53 12.52
CA ARG A 409 22.06 1.45 11.58
C ARG A 409 22.94 0.39 12.25
N ALA A 410 22.66 -0.87 11.97
CA ALA A 410 23.41 -1.99 12.56
C ALA A 410 24.88 -2.06 12.08
N ASP A 411 25.20 -1.44 10.92
CA ASP A 411 26.54 -1.40 10.33
C ASP A 411 27.35 -0.13 10.73
N GLY A 412 26.81 0.70 11.65
CA GLY A 412 27.47 1.92 12.14
C GLY A 412 27.57 3.06 11.12
N LYS A 413 27.06 2.88 9.89
CA LYS A 413 27.09 3.94 8.87
C LYS A 413 26.05 5.02 9.16
N PRO A 414 26.23 6.26 8.68
CA PRO A 414 25.20 7.26 8.76
C PRO A 414 23.92 6.77 8.06
N GLY A 415 22.75 7.07 8.66
CA GLY A 415 21.45 6.57 8.24
C GLY A 415 20.90 7.22 6.99
#